data_6f3fc667ff83105f311c0ef130089bd2
#
_entry.id   6f3fc667ff83105f311c0ef130089bd2
#
_cell.length_a   1.000
_cell.length_b   1.000
_cell.length_c   1.000
_cell.angle_alpha   90.00
_cell.angle_beta   90.00
_cell.angle_gamma   90.00
#
_symmetry.space_group_name_H-M   'P 1'
#
loop_
_entity.id
_entity.type
_entity.pdbx_description
1 polymer ?
#
loop_
_entity_poly.entity_id
_entity_poly.type
_entity_poly.pdbx_seq_one_letter_code
_entity_poly.pdbx_strand_id
1 'polypeptide(L)'
;YYSGNELVKEYKDVAESAPRGHRVKWNGFSGEGLMQALLDSCKDYGVDMSMHSRVTQLIQDNDGRILGFKMLQVAPGSVAEKQFVRYYRWFSKIRMYVQPLANRLRAKLDEIEQEHTVTRLVRVKNGVILSAGGFIFNRQMVRHYAPKYYPGAPLGSPGCNGNGIRLGETAGGVTGNMARGSSWRFINPPKSWVEGLMVNQDGKRFVNEASYGARIGEAMAEHNHGKGILVFSHAMLKDVLFQLMPGKVWLLLQTAPAVLSLLFNTKKAATIDALAQRSQLPVEALRESVARYNILAAKKEDDDFHKAAEYLRPLEQGPFYAMDVSVGNKLFICPTITLGGLVVDELTGLVKREDGST
;
A
#
# COMPACT_ATOMS: atom_id res chain seq x y z
N TYR A 1 18.55 7.96 5.69
CA TYR A 1 17.43 7.39 4.92
C TYR A 1 16.21 8.29 5.03
N TYR A 2 15.76 8.83 3.91
CA TYR A 2 14.63 9.77 3.83
C TYR A 2 13.41 9.10 3.19
N SER A 3 12.23 9.55 3.54
CA SER A 3 10.96 9.02 3.01
C SER A 3 10.61 9.59 1.62
N GLY A 4 11.20 10.73 1.26
CA GLY A 4 10.90 11.52 0.08
C GLY A 4 9.91 12.68 0.31
N ASN A 5 9.17 12.69 1.43
CA ASN A 5 8.28 13.81 1.77
C ASN A 5 9.05 15.08 2.08
N GLU A 6 10.24 14.96 2.63
CA GLU A 6 11.15 16.06 2.89
C GLU A 6 11.63 16.80 1.65
N LEU A 7 11.42 16.21 0.47
CA LEU A 7 11.68 16.85 -0.82
C LEU A 7 10.50 17.70 -1.32
N VAL A 8 9.36 17.62 -0.63
CA VAL A 8 8.16 18.41 -0.94
C VAL A 8 8.25 19.74 -0.23
N LYS A 9 8.13 20.85 -0.95
CA LYS A 9 8.35 22.21 -0.46
C LYS A 9 7.53 22.53 0.80
N GLU A 10 6.24 22.12 0.81
CA GLU A 10 5.31 22.37 1.90
C GLU A 10 5.74 21.75 3.23
N TYR A 11 6.52 20.66 3.19
CA TYR A 11 7.03 20.02 4.41
C TYR A 11 8.40 20.55 4.81
N LYS A 12 9.19 21.01 3.82
CA LYS A 12 10.52 21.57 4.06
C LYS A 12 10.47 22.86 4.87
N ASP A 13 9.42 23.64 4.64
CA ASP A 13 9.21 24.92 5.33
C ASP A 13 8.68 24.75 6.77
N VAL A 14 8.22 23.55 7.15
CA VAL A 14 7.71 23.24 8.49
C VAL A 14 8.82 22.80 9.44
N ALA A 15 9.72 21.94 8.98
CA ALA A 15 10.82 21.42 9.77
C ALA A 15 11.97 20.95 8.90
N GLU A 16 13.18 21.02 9.43
CA GLU A 16 14.36 20.45 8.78
C GLU A 16 14.21 18.93 8.63
N SER A 17 14.55 18.43 7.44
CA SER A 17 14.47 17.01 7.12
C SER A 17 15.53 16.22 7.89
N ALA A 18 15.13 15.12 8.50
CA ALA A 18 16.01 14.20 9.20
C ALA A 18 15.90 12.76 8.62
N PRO A 19 16.96 11.95 8.65
CA PRO A 19 16.88 10.54 8.28
C PRO A 19 15.89 9.80 9.17
N ARG A 20 14.86 9.16 8.59
CA ARG A 20 13.76 8.52 9.32
C ARG A 20 13.66 7.02 9.14
N GLY A 21 14.65 6.39 8.54
CA GLY A 21 14.68 4.94 8.36
C GLY A 21 14.96 4.22 9.69
N HIS A 22 13.97 4.09 10.55
CA HIS A 22 14.08 3.31 11.78
C HIS A 22 13.83 1.83 11.50
N ARG A 23 14.71 0.98 12.03
CA ARG A 23 14.60 -0.47 11.90
C ARG A 23 14.80 -1.13 13.25
N VAL A 24 13.93 -2.08 13.57
CA VAL A 24 14.14 -2.96 14.72
C VAL A 24 15.31 -3.90 14.38
N LYS A 25 16.24 -4.08 15.34
CA LYS A 25 17.31 -5.07 15.20
C LYS A 25 16.70 -6.46 15.34
N TRP A 26 16.48 -7.12 14.22
CA TRP A 26 15.82 -8.41 14.12
C TRP A 26 16.37 -9.21 12.94
N ASN A 27 16.42 -10.54 13.09
CA ASN A 27 16.82 -11.42 11.99
C ASN A 27 15.58 -11.74 11.13
N GLY A 28 15.26 -10.84 10.19
CA GLY A 28 14.06 -10.92 9.36
C GLY A 28 13.46 -9.55 9.08
N PHE A 29 12.14 -9.50 8.94
CA PHE A 29 11.43 -8.24 8.74
C PHE A 29 11.34 -7.44 10.05
N SER A 30 11.65 -6.15 9.98
CA SER A 30 11.62 -5.24 11.13
C SER A 30 10.28 -5.25 11.88
N GLY A 31 9.16 -5.35 11.15
CA GLY A 31 7.83 -5.46 11.73
C GLY A 31 7.59 -6.73 12.56
N GLU A 32 8.23 -7.85 12.20
CA GLU A 32 8.16 -9.10 12.98
C GLU A 32 8.79 -8.91 14.35
N GLY A 33 9.98 -8.28 14.39
CA GLY A 33 10.67 -8.01 15.65
C GLY A 33 9.90 -7.05 16.56
N LEU A 34 9.28 -6.02 15.99
CA LEU A 34 8.41 -5.12 16.74
C LEU A 34 7.20 -5.85 17.33
N MET A 35 6.50 -6.63 16.51
CA MET A 35 5.35 -7.40 16.98
C MET A 35 5.72 -8.43 18.02
N GLN A 36 6.86 -9.10 17.90
CA GLN A 36 7.31 -10.06 18.91
C GLN A 36 7.52 -9.38 20.27
N ALA A 37 8.20 -8.23 20.30
CA ALA A 37 8.40 -7.47 21.52
C ALA A 37 7.08 -7.04 22.18
N LEU A 38 6.11 -6.59 21.38
CA LEU A 38 4.77 -6.23 21.88
C LEU A 38 4.01 -7.44 22.43
N LEU A 39 4.07 -8.59 21.75
CA LEU A 39 3.44 -9.83 22.21
C LEU A 39 4.05 -10.35 23.51
N ASP A 40 5.36 -10.25 23.66
CA ASP A 40 6.04 -10.62 24.89
C ASP A 40 5.64 -9.70 26.04
N SER A 41 5.60 -8.39 25.82
CA SER A 41 5.07 -7.44 26.81
C SER A 41 3.61 -7.73 27.20
N CYS A 42 2.75 -8.07 26.24
CA CYS A 42 1.37 -8.47 26.55
C CYS A 42 1.33 -9.68 27.50
N LYS A 43 2.19 -10.68 27.29
CA LYS A 43 2.29 -11.83 28.18
C LYS A 43 2.78 -11.44 29.59
N ASP A 44 3.81 -10.59 29.65
CA ASP A 44 4.38 -10.11 30.92
C ASP A 44 3.37 -9.33 31.77
N TYR A 45 2.48 -8.58 31.09
CA TYR A 45 1.36 -7.88 31.73
C TYR A 45 0.11 -8.75 31.96
N GLY A 46 0.16 -10.05 31.69
CA GLY A 46 -0.95 -10.98 31.91
C GLY A 46 -2.15 -10.75 30.99
N VAL A 47 -1.94 -10.22 29.80
CA VAL A 47 -3.00 -10.05 28.80
C VAL A 47 -3.40 -11.40 28.24
N ASP A 48 -4.69 -11.77 28.35
CA ASP A 48 -5.22 -12.96 27.76
C ASP A 48 -5.42 -12.80 26.25
N MET A 49 -4.76 -13.64 25.46
CA MET A 49 -4.75 -13.57 24.01
C MET A 49 -5.48 -14.77 23.39
N SER A 50 -6.66 -14.52 22.81
CA SER A 50 -7.42 -15.51 22.07
C SER A 50 -7.06 -15.49 20.59
N MET A 51 -6.09 -16.32 20.21
CA MET A 51 -5.63 -16.40 18.81
C MET A 51 -6.66 -17.09 17.90
N HIS A 52 -6.55 -16.84 16.58
CA HIS A 52 -7.40 -17.45 15.54
C HIS A 52 -8.90 -17.25 15.82
N SER A 53 -9.23 -16.04 16.28
CA SER A 53 -10.59 -15.67 16.71
C SER A 53 -11.13 -14.55 15.84
N ARG A 54 -12.42 -14.63 15.52
CA ARG A 54 -13.18 -13.61 14.80
C ARG A 54 -14.37 -13.16 15.64
N VAL A 55 -14.39 -11.90 16.03
CA VAL A 55 -15.58 -11.30 16.63
C VAL A 55 -16.64 -11.12 15.54
N THR A 56 -17.85 -11.62 15.80
CA THR A 56 -18.94 -11.62 14.83
C THR A 56 -20.08 -10.68 15.19
N GLN A 57 -20.20 -10.34 16.49
CA GLN A 57 -21.29 -9.51 16.99
C GLN A 57 -20.86 -8.80 18.27
N LEU A 58 -21.25 -7.54 18.43
CA LEU A 58 -21.27 -6.85 19.71
C LEU A 58 -22.61 -7.09 20.39
N ILE A 59 -22.62 -7.23 21.71
CA ILE A 59 -23.81 -7.47 22.52
C ILE A 59 -24.06 -6.20 23.32
N GLN A 60 -25.25 -5.62 23.16
CA GLN A 60 -25.69 -4.39 23.80
C GLN A 60 -26.88 -4.65 24.70
N ASP A 61 -27.06 -3.80 25.72
CA ASP A 61 -28.31 -3.68 26.45
C ASP A 61 -29.30 -2.76 25.72
N ASN A 62 -30.44 -2.53 26.32
CA ASN A 62 -31.52 -1.70 25.76
C ASN A 62 -31.11 -0.22 25.64
N ASP A 63 -30.15 0.22 26.42
CA ASP A 63 -29.62 1.61 26.42
C ASP A 63 -28.44 1.78 25.45
N GLY A 64 -28.08 0.72 24.70
CA GLY A 64 -26.99 0.74 23.71
C GLY A 64 -25.59 0.59 24.31
N ARG A 65 -25.47 0.27 25.61
CA ARG A 65 -24.17 0.00 26.25
C ARG A 65 -23.64 -1.37 25.82
N ILE A 66 -22.37 -1.45 25.48
CA ILE A 66 -21.71 -2.70 25.12
C ILE A 66 -21.49 -3.57 26.37
N LEU A 67 -22.15 -4.70 26.45
CA LEU A 67 -22.03 -5.70 27.51
C LEU A 67 -20.97 -6.76 27.20
N GLY A 68 -20.69 -6.99 25.90
CA GLY A 68 -19.78 -8.05 25.49
C GLY A 68 -19.76 -8.25 23.98
N PHE A 69 -19.23 -9.39 23.58
CA PHE A 69 -19.21 -9.78 22.18
C PHE A 69 -19.29 -11.30 22.00
N LYS A 70 -19.77 -11.70 20.85
CA LYS A 70 -19.70 -13.07 20.34
C LYS A 70 -18.52 -13.22 19.42
N MET A 71 -17.73 -14.27 19.60
CA MET A 71 -16.64 -14.61 18.71
C MET A 71 -16.68 -16.08 18.31
N LEU A 72 -16.16 -16.35 17.12
CA LEU A 72 -15.83 -17.68 16.63
C LEU A 72 -14.32 -17.86 16.77
N GLN A 73 -13.89 -18.94 17.40
CA GLN A 73 -12.47 -19.28 17.56
C GLN A 73 -12.22 -20.65 16.96
N VAL A 74 -11.20 -20.77 16.12
CA VAL A 74 -10.74 -22.11 15.70
C VAL A 74 -10.40 -22.89 16.96
N ALA A 75 -10.96 -24.10 17.08
CA ALA A 75 -10.88 -24.86 18.32
C ALA A 75 -9.43 -25.02 18.80
N PRO A 76 -9.06 -24.45 19.97
CA PRO A 76 -7.68 -24.47 20.45
C PRO A 76 -7.16 -25.89 20.68
N GLY A 77 -5.89 -26.16 20.31
CA GLY A 77 -5.26 -27.48 20.42
C GLY A 77 -5.70 -28.50 19.36
N SER A 78 -6.68 -28.16 18.52
CA SER A 78 -7.22 -29.05 17.49
C SER A 78 -6.28 -29.28 16.31
N VAL A 79 -6.57 -30.31 15.52
CA VAL A 79 -5.92 -30.54 14.21
C VAL A 79 -6.20 -29.37 13.27
N ALA A 80 -7.41 -28.82 13.31
CA ALA A 80 -7.82 -27.69 12.50
C ALA A 80 -6.98 -26.43 12.79
N GLU A 81 -6.68 -26.16 14.07
CA GLU A 81 -5.78 -25.04 14.43
C GLU A 81 -4.37 -25.23 13.86
N LYS A 82 -3.80 -26.43 13.98
CA LYS A 82 -2.48 -26.74 13.41
C LYS A 82 -2.45 -26.54 11.90
N GLN A 83 -3.52 -26.95 11.21
CA GLN A 83 -3.67 -26.73 9.78
C GLN A 83 -3.84 -25.25 9.44
N PHE A 84 -4.63 -24.50 10.19
CA PHE A 84 -4.83 -23.07 10.05
C PHE A 84 -3.49 -22.33 10.15
N VAL A 85 -2.71 -22.56 11.19
CA VAL A 85 -1.38 -21.96 11.38
C VAL A 85 -0.45 -22.29 10.22
N ARG A 86 -0.45 -23.54 9.75
CA ARG A 86 0.37 -23.98 8.61
C ARG A 86 -0.02 -23.23 7.33
N TYR A 87 -1.31 -23.18 6.98
CA TYR A 87 -1.80 -22.49 5.78
C TYR A 87 -1.58 -20.99 5.88
N TYR A 88 -1.82 -20.39 7.04
CA TYR A 88 -1.61 -18.96 7.26
C TYR A 88 -0.12 -18.57 7.10
N ARG A 89 0.80 -19.39 7.59
CA ARG A 89 2.25 -19.18 7.42
C ARG A 89 2.65 -19.18 5.94
N TRP A 90 2.12 -20.09 5.15
CA TRP A 90 2.37 -20.12 3.72
C TRP A 90 1.71 -18.95 3.00
N PHE A 91 0.45 -18.70 3.27
CA PHE A 91 -0.30 -17.58 2.72
C PHE A 91 0.43 -16.25 2.95
N SER A 92 0.88 -15.97 4.17
CA SER A 92 1.55 -14.72 4.53
C SER A 92 2.84 -14.48 3.74
N LYS A 93 3.58 -15.55 3.39
CA LYS A 93 4.82 -15.46 2.62
C LYS A 93 4.58 -15.19 1.13
N ILE A 94 3.54 -15.77 0.54
CA ILE A 94 3.36 -15.75 -0.92
C ILE A 94 2.31 -14.77 -1.41
N ARG A 95 1.45 -14.24 -0.52
CA ARG A 95 0.27 -13.41 -0.88
C ARG A 95 0.57 -12.19 -1.75
N MET A 96 1.78 -11.65 -1.67
CA MET A 96 2.18 -10.50 -2.49
C MET A 96 2.76 -10.91 -3.86
N TYR A 97 3.17 -12.16 -4.02
CA TYR A 97 3.93 -12.59 -5.20
C TYR A 97 3.15 -13.56 -6.11
N VAL A 98 2.38 -14.47 -5.52
CA VAL A 98 1.70 -15.55 -6.26
C VAL A 98 0.21 -15.58 -5.91
N GLN A 99 -0.54 -14.65 -6.50
CA GLN A 99 -1.96 -14.47 -6.21
C GLN A 99 -2.83 -15.74 -6.37
N PRO A 100 -2.69 -16.57 -7.45
CA PRO A 100 -3.53 -17.75 -7.57
C PRO A 100 -3.35 -18.74 -6.43
N LEU A 101 -2.11 -18.95 -5.97
CA LEU A 101 -1.83 -19.85 -4.84
C LEU A 101 -2.26 -19.22 -3.50
N ALA A 102 -2.06 -17.92 -3.33
CA ALA A 102 -2.53 -17.19 -2.16
C ALA A 102 -4.07 -17.30 -2.02
N ASN A 103 -4.82 -17.15 -3.11
CA ASN A 103 -6.28 -17.30 -3.12
C ASN A 103 -6.72 -18.72 -2.73
N ARG A 104 -6.02 -19.76 -3.18
CA ARG A 104 -6.32 -21.15 -2.79
C ARG A 104 -6.07 -21.38 -1.30
N LEU A 105 -4.95 -20.86 -0.77
CA LEU A 105 -4.66 -20.97 0.67
C LEU A 105 -5.67 -20.18 1.50
N ARG A 106 -6.10 -19.02 1.03
CA ARG A 106 -7.16 -18.25 1.68
C ARG A 106 -8.47 -19.02 1.75
N ALA A 107 -8.89 -19.65 0.65
CA ALA A 107 -10.09 -20.48 0.64
C ALA A 107 -10.04 -21.61 1.69
N LYS A 108 -8.84 -22.22 1.87
CA LYS A 108 -8.63 -23.23 2.92
C LYS A 108 -8.71 -22.64 4.34
N LEU A 109 -8.22 -21.42 4.56
CA LEU A 109 -8.38 -20.73 5.84
C LEU A 109 -9.85 -20.40 6.12
N ASP A 110 -10.57 -19.91 5.10
CA ASP A 110 -12.00 -19.58 5.21
C ASP A 110 -12.85 -20.84 5.50
N GLU A 111 -12.54 -22.00 4.88
CA GLU A 111 -13.15 -23.30 5.14
C GLU A 111 -12.98 -23.73 6.62
N ILE A 112 -11.75 -23.65 7.15
CA ILE A 112 -11.47 -23.98 8.55
C ILE A 112 -12.23 -23.04 9.49
N GLU A 113 -12.29 -21.75 9.19
CA GLU A 113 -13.04 -20.78 10.00
C GLU A 113 -14.55 -21.00 9.96
N GLN A 114 -15.10 -21.62 8.92
CA GLN A 114 -16.52 -21.93 8.80
C GLN A 114 -16.88 -23.24 9.52
N GLU A 115 -16.03 -24.25 9.43
CA GLU A 115 -16.40 -25.61 9.83
C GLU A 115 -15.85 -26.03 11.20
N HIS A 116 -14.72 -25.41 11.63
CA HIS A 116 -13.98 -25.90 12.81
C HIS A 116 -13.81 -24.84 13.90
N THR A 117 -14.83 -24.01 14.10
CA THR A 117 -14.83 -23.00 15.16
C THR A 117 -15.78 -23.35 16.30
N VAL A 118 -15.43 -22.87 17.48
CA VAL A 118 -16.28 -22.87 18.67
C VAL A 118 -16.78 -21.44 18.91
N THR A 119 -18.05 -21.31 19.26
CA THR A 119 -18.64 -20.04 19.66
C THR A 119 -18.27 -19.71 21.10
N ARG A 120 -17.78 -18.49 21.34
CA ARG A 120 -17.57 -17.95 22.68
C ARG A 120 -18.32 -16.65 22.87
N LEU A 121 -18.93 -16.50 24.05
CA LEU A 121 -19.50 -15.24 24.52
C LEU A 121 -18.57 -14.66 25.57
N VAL A 122 -18.13 -13.44 25.35
CA VAL A 122 -17.20 -12.74 26.25
C VAL A 122 -17.91 -11.54 26.82
N ARG A 123 -18.03 -11.49 28.15
CA ARG A 123 -18.53 -10.32 28.87
C ARG A 123 -17.41 -9.32 29.07
N VAL A 124 -17.67 -8.03 28.83
CA VAL A 124 -16.70 -6.95 29.05
C VAL A 124 -17.14 -6.08 30.23
N LYS A 125 -16.16 -5.50 30.94
CA LYS A 125 -16.40 -4.63 32.07
C LYS A 125 -16.38 -3.15 31.70
N ASN A 126 -15.38 -2.74 30.89
CA ASN A 126 -15.04 -1.34 30.65
C ASN A 126 -15.26 -0.89 29.20
N GLY A 127 -15.61 -1.80 28.30
CA GLY A 127 -15.82 -1.50 26.87
C GLY A 127 -15.03 -2.40 25.92
N VAL A 128 -15.15 -2.13 24.64
CA VAL A 128 -14.48 -2.86 23.56
C VAL A 128 -13.68 -1.89 22.70
N ILE A 129 -12.42 -2.19 22.46
CA ILE A 129 -11.56 -1.43 21.53
C ILE A 129 -11.58 -2.10 20.18
N LEU A 130 -12.01 -1.37 19.14
CA LEU A 130 -12.04 -1.84 17.76
C LEU A 130 -10.76 -1.40 17.03
N SER A 131 -9.77 -2.30 16.94
CA SER A 131 -8.49 -2.07 16.26
C SER A 131 -8.24 -3.06 15.12
N ALA A 132 -9.31 -3.56 14.48
CA ALA A 132 -9.26 -4.61 13.46
C ALA A 132 -8.79 -4.16 12.06
N GLY A 133 -8.32 -2.93 11.92
CA GLY A 133 -7.82 -2.36 10.67
C GLY A 133 -8.92 -1.96 9.69
N GLY A 134 -8.52 -1.62 8.46
CA GLY A 134 -9.41 -1.18 7.40
C GLY A 134 -10.10 -2.34 6.65
N PHE A 135 -10.43 -2.08 5.37
CA PHE A 135 -11.22 -3.04 4.57
C PHE A 135 -10.59 -3.44 3.22
N ILE A 136 -9.30 -3.21 3.04
CA ILE A 136 -8.64 -3.42 1.73
C ILE A 136 -8.75 -4.87 1.22
N PHE A 137 -8.86 -5.87 2.11
CA PHE A 137 -9.06 -7.26 1.74
C PHE A 137 -10.53 -7.63 1.49
N ASN A 138 -11.48 -6.76 1.81
CA ASN A 138 -12.87 -6.90 1.39
C ASN A 138 -13.07 -6.21 0.03
N ARG A 139 -12.87 -6.98 -1.05
CA ARG A 139 -12.89 -6.44 -2.41
C ARG A 139 -14.26 -5.85 -2.81
N GLN A 140 -15.35 -6.30 -2.20
CA GLN A 140 -16.68 -5.73 -2.41
C GLN A 140 -16.78 -4.34 -1.78
N MET A 141 -16.35 -4.19 -0.52
CA MET A 141 -16.29 -2.87 0.14
C MET A 141 -15.38 -1.90 -0.61
N VAL A 142 -14.19 -2.35 -1.05
CA VAL A 142 -13.27 -1.49 -1.82
C VAL A 142 -13.90 -1.04 -3.13
N ARG A 143 -14.58 -1.94 -3.85
CA ARG A 143 -15.27 -1.58 -5.10
C ARG A 143 -16.40 -0.58 -4.87
N HIS A 144 -17.11 -0.72 -3.75
CA HIS A 144 -18.24 0.14 -3.41
C HIS A 144 -17.79 1.51 -2.90
N TYR A 145 -16.90 1.56 -1.92
CA TYR A 145 -16.52 2.80 -1.25
C TYR A 145 -15.30 3.50 -1.88
N ALA A 146 -14.29 2.76 -2.31
CA ALA A 146 -13.00 3.29 -2.77
C ALA A 146 -12.57 2.69 -4.13
N PRO A 147 -13.40 2.81 -5.20
CA PRO A 147 -13.16 2.13 -6.48
C PRO A 147 -11.85 2.54 -7.16
N LYS A 148 -11.37 3.78 -6.96
CA LYS A 148 -10.09 4.27 -7.48
C LYS A 148 -8.89 3.45 -6.98
N TYR A 149 -9.00 2.89 -5.79
CA TYR A 149 -7.96 2.09 -5.13
C TYR A 149 -8.11 0.57 -5.35
N TYR A 150 -9.21 0.17 -5.97
CA TYR A 150 -9.48 -1.25 -6.27
C TYR A 150 -8.39 -1.94 -7.11
N PRO A 151 -7.76 -1.31 -8.12
CA PRO A 151 -6.71 -1.95 -8.92
C PRO A 151 -5.44 -2.28 -8.11
N GLY A 152 -5.20 -1.58 -7.01
CA GLY A 152 -4.00 -1.76 -6.19
C GLY A 152 -3.94 -3.09 -5.46
N ALA A 153 -2.71 -3.51 -5.11
CA ALA A 153 -2.47 -4.74 -4.37
C ALA A 153 -2.76 -4.55 -2.88
N PRO A 154 -3.64 -5.36 -2.26
CA PRO A 154 -3.96 -5.25 -0.85
C PRO A 154 -2.72 -5.38 0.04
N LEU A 155 -2.43 -4.35 0.85
CA LEU A 155 -1.37 -4.35 1.84
C LEU A 155 -1.98 -4.43 3.25
N GLY A 156 -1.41 -5.25 4.12
CA GLY A 156 -1.86 -5.44 5.50
C GLY A 156 -2.15 -6.89 5.82
N SER A 157 -2.90 -7.13 6.88
CA SER A 157 -3.39 -8.47 7.25
C SER A 157 -4.68 -8.81 6.49
N PRO A 158 -4.95 -10.08 6.17
CA PRO A 158 -6.27 -10.52 5.68
C PRO A 158 -7.43 -10.14 6.59
N GLY A 159 -7.16 -9.93 7.88
CA GLY A 159 -8.11 -9.40 8.85
C GLY A 159 -8.57 -7.97 8.57
N CYS A 160 -7.86 -7.19 7.74
CA CYS A 160 -8.30 -5.88 7.26
C CYS A 160 -9.43 -6.03 6.23
N ASN A 161 -10.53 -6.65 6.64
CA ASN A 161 -11.69 -7.00 5.81
C ASN A 161 -12.94 -6.16 6.15
N GLY A 162 -12.80 -5.11 6.94
CA GLY A 162 -13.89 -4.22 7.36
C GLY A 162 -14.75 -4.78 8.49
N ASN A 163 -14.36 -5.88 9.11
CA ASN A 163 -15.17 -6.48 10.17
C ASN A 163 -15.35 -5.56 11.38
N GLY A 164 -14.26 -4.90 11.85
CA GLY A 164 -14.33 -3.95 12.96
C GLY A 164 -15.23 -2.75 12.64
N ILE A 165 -15.19 -2.25 11.40
CA ILE A 165 -16.04 -1.16 10.93
C ILE A 165 -17.52 -1.58 11.04
N ARG A 166 -17.88 -2.74 10.46
CA ARG A 166 -19.25 -3.26 10.52
C ARG A 166 -19.75 -3.53 11.94
N LEU A 167 -18.87 -4.02 12.82
CA LEU A 167 -19.21 -4.19 14.24
C LEU A 167 -19.55 -2.85 14.89
N GLY A 168 -18.78 -1.81 14.62
CA GLY A 168 -19.06 -0.47 15.13
C GLY A 168 -20.37 0.12 14.56
N GLU A 169 -20.62 -0.04 13.25
CA GLU A 169 -21.88 0.38 12.62
C GLU A 169 -23.09 -0.33 13.24
N THR A 170 -23.01 -1.66 13.53
CA THR A 170 -24.09 -2.39 14.21
C THR A 170 -24.32 -1.91 15.63
N ALA A 171 -23.38 -1.21 16.23
CA ALA A 171 -23.50 -0.59 17.55
C ALA A 171 -23.91 0.90 17.49
N GLY A 172 -24.30 1.39 16.31
CA GLY A 172 -24.75 2.78 16.10
C GLY A 172 -23.63 3.74 15.71
N GLY A 173 -22.42 3.25 15.50
CA GLY A 173 -21.30 4.07 15.06
C GLY A 173 -21.42 4.51 13.61
N VAL A 174 -20.93 5.73 13.30
CA VAL A 174 -20.88 6.27 11.95
C VAL A 174 -19.52 6.09 11.30
N THR A 175 -19.52 5.99 9.97
CA THR A 175 -18.29 5.87 9.19
C THR A 175 -17.94 7.15 8.44
N GLY A 176 -16.64 7.38 8.25
CA GLY A 176 -16.13 8.54 7.53
C GLY A 176 -14.94 8.18 6.63
N ASN A 177 -14.69 9.05 5.65
CA ASN A 177 -13.56 8.93 4.72
C ASN A 177 -13.48 7.59 3.96
N MET A 178 -14.59 6.88 3.81
CA MET A 178 -14.64 5.55 3.21
C MET A 178 -14.12 5.49 1.77
N ALA A 179 -14.19 6.60 1.03
CA ALA A 179 -13.66 6.72 -0.33
C ALA A 179 -12.13 6.92 -0.37
N ARG A 180 -11.49 7.14 0.78
CA ARG A 180 -10.06 7.41 0.86
C ARG A 180 -9.23 6.15 0.95
N GLY A 181 -8.12 6.16 0.24
CA GLY A 181 -7.10 5.11 0.26
C GLY A 181 -5.71 5.70 0.10
N SER A 182 -4.71 4.85 0.19
CA SER A 182 -3.32 5.22 -0.10
C SER A 182 -2.69 4.11 -0.91
N SER A 183 -2.24 4.43 -2.12
CA SER A 183 -1.48 3.55 -3.00
C SER A 183 -0.03 3.97 -2.99
N TRP A 184 0.89 3.04 -2.81
CA TRP A 184 2.30 3.35 -2.62
C TRP A 184 3.12 2.95 -3.84
N ARG A 185 3.34 3.90 -4.75
CA ARG A 185 4.17 3.69 -5.93
C ARG A 185 5.62 4.08 -5.63
N PHE A 186 6.40 3.14 -5.11
CA PHE A 186 7.83 3.32 -4.94
C PHE A 186 8.56 3.03 -6.26
N ILE A 187 9.20 4.05 -6.82
CA ILE A 187 10.10 3.91 -7.97
C ILE A 187 11.58 4.00 -7.56
N ASN A 188 11.85 4.42 -6.33
CA ASN A 188 13.19 4.42 -5.73
C ASN A 188 13.26 3.40 -4.58
N PRO A 189 14.22 2.49 -4.54
CA PRO A 189 15.29 2.23 -5.50
C PRO A 189 14.81 1.50 -6.76
N PRO A 190 15.53 1.61 -7.91
CA PRO A 190 16.81 2.31 -8.10
C PRO A 190 16.64 3.83 -8.27
N LYS A 191 17.64 4.60 -7.82
CA LYS A 191 17.63 6.07 -7.87
C LYS A 191 17.47 6.61 -9.29
N SER A 192 18.08 5.98 -10.27
CA SER A 192 18.07 6.47 -11.65
C SER A 192 16.68 6.41 -12.32
N TRP A 193 15.71 5.71 -11.78
CA TRP A 193 14.32 5.82 -12.23
C TRP A 193 13.68 7.15 -11.83
N VAL A 194 14.09 7.71 -10.71
CA VAL A 194 13.62 9.03 -10.28
C VAL A 194 14.10 10.15 -11.21
N GLU A 195 15.22 9.93 -11.89
CA GLU A 195 15.76 10.87 -12.88
C GLU A 195 14.92 10.91 -14.18
N GLY A 196 14.08 9.91 -14.41
CA GLY A 196 13.17 9.86 -15.54
C GLY A 196 11.96 10.80 -15.40
N LEU A 197 11.03 10.67 -16.31
CA LEU A 197 9.81 11.46 -16.44
C LEU A 197 8.60 10.57 -16.29
N MET A 198 7.69 10.87 -15.36
CA MET A 198 6.43 10.14 -15.22
C MET A 198 5.30 10.88 -15.91
N VAL A 199 4.62 10.21 -16.85
CA VAL A 199 3.48 10.75 -17.59
C VAL A 199 2.21 9.92 -17.33
N ASN A 200 1.05 10.56 -17.48
CA ASN A 200 -0.25 9.91 -17.43
C ASN A 200 -0.63 9.32 -18.81
N GLN A 201 -1.85 8.81 -18.94
CA GLN A 201 -2.36 8.24 -20.19
C GLN A 201 -2.49 9.26 -21.33
N ASP A 202 -2.54 10.56 -21.00
CA ASP A 202 -2.62 11.66 -21.97
C ASP A 202 -1.22 12.14 -22.39
N GLY A 203 -0.15 11.46 -21.97
CA GLY A 203 1.23 11.81 -22.28
C GLY A 203 1.78 13.01 -21.49
N LYS A 204 1.05 13.48 -20.47
CA LYS A 204 1.39 14.67 -19.68
C LYS A 204 2.06 14.29 -18.37
N ARG A 205 3.15 15.01 -18.01
CA ARG A 205 3.78 14.91 -16.69
C ARG A 205 2.80 15.37 -15.61
N PHE A 206 2.75 14.70 -14.47
CA PHE A 206 1.73 14.95 -13.45
C PHE A 206 2.24 14.92 -12.01
N VAL A 207 3.53 14.65 -11.78
CA VAL A 207 4.07 14.50 -10.43
C VAL A 207 5.58 14.76 -10.38
N ASN A 208 6.09 15.13 -9.22
CA ASN A 208 7.51 15.05 -8.91
C ASN A 208 7.87 13.58 -8.65
N GLU A 209 8.70 13.00 -9.50
CA GLU A 209 9.11 11.60 -9.45
C GLU A 209 9.96 11.26 -8.22
N ALA A 210 10.55 12.28 -7.57
CA ALA A 210 11.31 12.12 -6.33
C ALA A 210 10.43 12.13 -5.07
N SER A 211 9.12 12.38 -5.21
CA SER A 211 8.19 12.37 -4.09
C SER A 211 8.05 11.01 -3.45
N TYR A 212 7.59 11.01 -2.19
CA TYR A 212 7.23 9.78 -1.48
C TYR A 212 6.20 8.95 -2.25
N GLY A 213 6.39 7.64 -2.27
CA GLY A 213 5.58 6.73 -3.09
C GLY A 213 4.06 6.83 -2.87
N ALA A 214 3.61 7.23 -1.69
CA ALA A 214 2.20 7.47 -1.42
C ALA A 214 1.67 8.71 -2.17
N ARG A 215 2.46 9.77 -2.31
CA ARG A 215 2.11 10.98 -3.09
C ARG A 215 2.02 10.66 -4.59
N ILE A 216 2.96 9.86 -5.09
CA ILE A 216 2.91 9.40 -6.48
C ILE A 216 1.66 8.53 -6.70
N GLY A 217 1.38 7.60 -5.79
CA GLY A 217 0.20 6.74 -5.84
C GLY A 217 -1.12 7.50 -5.73
N GLU A 218 -1.19 8.52 -4.89
CA GLU A 218 -2.33 9.44 -4.78
C GLU A 218 -2.56 10.20 -6.08
N ALA A 219 -1.51 10.83 -6.63
CA ALA A 219 -1.59 11.56 -7.89
C ALA A 219 -2.10 10.66 -9.04
N MET A 220 -1.67 9.39 -9.08
CA MET A 220 -2.21 8.43 -10.03
C MET A 220 -3.67 8.06 -9.77
N ALA A 221 -4.00 7.66 -8.52
CA ALA A 221 -5.33 7.13 -8.19
C ALA A 221 -6.41 8.22 -8.25
N GLU A 222 -6.14 9.41 -7.70
CA GLU A 222 -7.13 10.48 -7.60
C GLU A 222 -7.30 11.29 -8.88
N HIS A 223 -6.22 11.53 -9.63
CA HIS A 223 -6.22 12.49 -10.73
C HIS A 223 -5.89 11.90 -12.11
N ASN A 224 -5.36 10.67 -12.17
CA ASN A 224 -4.87 10.06 -13.41
C ASN A 224 -5.40 8.63 -13.64
N HIS A 225 -6.61 8.33 -13.17
CA HIS A 225 -7.27 7.02 -13.35
C HIS A 225 -6.40 5.81 -12.97
N GLY A 226 -5.50 5.98 -12.01
CA GLY A 226 -4.55 4.96 -11.59
C GLY A 226 -3.42 4.68 -12.58
N LYS A 227 -3.27 5.51 -13.63
CA LYS A 227 -2.27 5.33 -14.69
C LYS A 227 -1.01 6.12 -14.42
N GLY A 228 0.13 5.51 -14.76
CA GLY A 228 1.43 6.15 -14.74
C GLY A 228 2.40 5.38 -15.63
N ILE A 229 3.16 6.10 -16.45
CA ILE A 229 4.16 5.55 -17.35
C ILE A 229 5.45 6.27 -17.09
N LEU A 230 6.49 5.54 -16.71
CA LEU A 230 7.82 6.07 -16.47
C LEU A 230 8.64 6.03 -17.75
N VAL A 231 9.03 7.20 -18.24
CA VAL A 231 9.85 7.38 -19.44
C VAL A 231 11.29 7.67 -19.03
N PHE A 232 12.24 6.93 -19.60
CA PHE A 232 13.66 7.06 -19.29
C PHE A 232 14.56 6.72 -20.48
N SER A 233 15.81 7.21 -20.47
CA SER A 233 16.78 7.00 -21.53
C SER A 233 17.62 5.73 -21.32
N HIS A 234 18.39 5.35 -22.36
CA HIS A 234 19.34 4.23 -22.27
C HIS A 234 20.46 4.46 -21.26
N ALA A 235 20.91 5.70 -21.11
CA ALA A 235 21.92 6.02 -20.10
C ALA A 235 21.38 5.76 -18.68
N MET A 236 20.13 6.17 -18.40
CA MET A 236 19.48 5.88 -17.12
C MET A 236 19.28 4.37 -16.91
N LEU A 237 18.92 3.60 -17.96
CA LEU A 237 18.81 2.14 -17.87
C LEU A 237 20.11 1.48 -17.44
N LYS A 238 21.27 1.91 -17.98
CA LYS A 238 22.58 1.37 -17.58
C LYS A 238 22.81 1.58 -16.08
N ASP A 239 22.50 2.77 -15.58
CA ASP A 239 22.66 3.10 -14.16
C ASP A 239 21.68 2.30 -13.29
N VAL A 240 20.45 2.11 -13.74
CA VAL A 240 19.47 1.24 -13.08
C VAL A 240 19.98 -0.19 -12.96
N LEU A 241 20.49 -0.77 -14.05
CA LEU A 241 21.02 -2.14 -14.04
C LEU A 241 22.23 -2.27 -13.10
N PHE A 242 23.11 -1.27 -13.05
CA PHE A 242 24.21 -1.23 -12.11
C PHE A 242 23.73 -1.15 -10.64
N GLN A 243 22.69 -0.35 -10.38
CA GLN A 243 22.09 -0.21 -9.04
C GLN A 243 21.34 -1.46 -8.59
N LEU A 244 20.83 -2.27 -9.51
CA LEU A 244 20.14 -3.54 -9.23
C LEU A 244 21.07 -4.74 -9.02
N MET A 245 22.39 -4.57 -9.13
CA MET A 245 23.35 -5.65 -8.90
C MET A 245 23.20 -6.25 -7.50
N PRO A 246 23.50 -7.57 -7.33
CA PRO A 246 23.39 -8.26 -6.05
C PRO A 246 24.14 -7.53 -4.91
N GLY A 247 23.52 -7.45 -3.75
CA GLY A 247 24.06 -6.79 -2.55
C GLY A 247 23.76 -5.29 -2.43
N LYS A 248 23.23 -4.65 -3.46
CA LYS A 248 22.87 -3.21 -3.41
C LYS A 248 21.44 -2.96 -3.00
N VAL A 249 20.53 -3.84 -3.37
CA VAL A 249 19.09 -3.77 -3.05
C VAL A 249 18.53 -5.16 -2.72
N TRP A 250 17.37 -5.21 -2.10
CA TRP A 250 16.73 -6.48 -1.73
C TRP A 250 16.25 -7.26 -2.95
N LEU A 251 16.82 -8.45 -3.14
CA LEU A 251 16.63 -9.29 -4.31
C LEU A 251 15.15 -9.55 -4.63
N LEU A 252 14.38 -10.03 -3.65
CA LEU A 252 12.98 -10.43 -3.86
C LEU A 252 11.99 -9.26 -3.91
N LEU A 253 12.24 -8.19 -3.15
CA LEU A 253 11.30 -7.08 -3.02
C LEU A 253 11.55 -5.95 -4.02
N GLN A 254 12.77 -5.81 -4.52
CA GLN A 254 13.17 -4.68 -5.34
C GLN A 254 13.78 -5.13 -6.66
N THR A 255 14.81 -5.99 -6.64
CA THR A 255 15.50 -6.39 -7.87
C THR A 255 14.61 -7.23 -8.78
N ALA A 256 13.97 -8.29 -8.26
CA ALA A 256 13.18 -9.19 -9.09
C ALA A 256 11.97 -8.48 -9.76
N PRO A 257 11.13 -7.70 -9.05
CA PRO A 257 10.06 -6.94 -9.70
C PRO A 257 10.57 -5.92 -10.71
N ALA A 258 11.70 -5.26 -10.43
CA ALA A 258 12.31 -4.30 -11.33
C ALA A 258 12.78 -4.95 -12.63
N VAL A 259 13.52 -6.07 -12.54
CA VAL A 259 13.99 -6.82 -13.71
C VAL A 259 12.81 -7.38 -14.52
N LEU A 260 11.81 -7.96 -13.87
CA LEU A 260 10.61 -8.45 -14.55
C LEU A 260 9.86 -7.32 -15.26
N SER A 261 9.78 -6.14 -14.64
CA SER A 261 9.15 -4.97 -15.26
C SER A 261 9.95 -4.46 -16.45
N LEU A 262 11.28 -4.47 -16.38
CA LEU A 262 12.13 -4.11 -17.52
C LEU A 262 11.95 -5.07 -18.69
N LEU A 263 11.82 -6.37 -18.43
CA LEU A 263 11.71 -7.40 -19.48
C LEU A 263 10.31 -7.47 -20.13
N PHE A 264 9.25 -7.39 -19.30
CA PHE A 264 7.89 -7.71 -19.74
C PHE A 264 6.92 -6.53 -19.74
N ASN A 265 7.28 -5.42 -19.11
CA ASN A 265 6.39 -4.28 -18.87
C ASN A 265 6.95 -2.96 -19.41
N THR A 266 8.02 -3.02 -20.21
CA THR A 266 8.72 -1.87 -20.77
C THR A 266 8.72 -1.92 -22.29
N LYS A 267 8.31 -0.80 -22.89
CA LYS A 267 8.43 -0.59 -24.35
C LYS A 267 9.73 0.15 -24.64
N LYS A 268 10.34 -0.14 -25.78
CA LYS A 268 11.60 0.48 -26.24
C LYS A 268 11.40 1.05 -27.64
N ALA A 269 11.94 2.24 -27.89
CA ALA A 269 11.97 2.84 -29.22
C ALA A 269 13.21 3.75 -29.41
N ALA A 270 13.58 3.99 -30.66
CA ALA A 270 14.71 4.86 -30.97
C ALA A 270 14.40 6.34 -30.75
N THR A 271 13.15 6.76 -30.96
CA THR A 271 12.67 8.13 -30.83
C THR A 271 11.50 8.23 -29.86
N ILE A 272 11.21 9.42 -29.33
CA ILE A 272 10.08 9.69 -28.46
C ILE A 272 8.75 9.44 -29.19
N ASP A 273 8.64 9.81 -30.46
CA ASP A 273 7.44 9.59 -31.28
C ASP A 273 7.14 8.11 -31.45
N ALA A 274 8.13 7.31 -31.79
CA ALA A 274 7.99 5.86 -31.91
C ALA A 274 7.69 5.22 -30.54
N LEU A 275 8.21 5.80 -29.44
CA LEU A 275 7.91 5.34 -28.09
C LEU A 275 6.45 5.61 -27.73
N ALA A 276 5.96 6.83 -28.04
CA ALA A 276 4.56 7.22 -27.82
C ALA A 276 3.62 6.26 -28.55
N GLN A 277 3.86 6.00 -29.84
CA GLN A 277 3.04 5.06 -30.64
C GLN A 277 3.03 3.65 -30.05
N ARG A 278 4.22 3.10 -29.68
CA ARG A 278 4.33 1.77 -29.06
C ARG A 278 3.67 1.67 -27.70
N SER A 279 3.62 2.78 -26.97
CA SER A 279 3.05 2.89 -25.62
C SER A 279 1.59 3.33 -25.64
N GLN A 280 1.00 3.57 -26.82
CA GLN A 280 -0.36 4.04 -27.02
C GLN A 280 -0.62 5.38 -26.32
N LEU A 281 0.39 6.26 -26.35
CA LEU A 281 0.30 7.61 -25.82
C LEU A 281 0.12 8.61 -26.96
N PRO A 282 -0.56 9.76 -26.73
CA PRO A 282 -0.61 10.86 -27.68
C PRO A 282 0.79 11.37 -28.01
N VAL A 283 1.19 11.29 -29.29
CA VAL A 283 2.56 11.59 -29.75
C VAL A 283 2.97 13.02 -29.41
N GLU A 284 2.12 13.99 -29.77
CA GLU A 284 2.41 15.41 -29.52
C GLU A 284 2.56 15.70 -28.03
N ALA A 285 1.63 15.20 -27.19
CA ALA A 285 1.65 15.48 -25.76
C ALA A 285 2.88 14.87 -25.08
N LEU A 286 3.31 13.66 -25.48
CA LEU A 286 4.55 13.08 -24.95
C LEU A 286 5.76 13.87 -25.40
N ARG A 287 5.81 14.28 -26.67
CA ARG A 287 6.91 15.10 -27.21
C ARG A 287 7.06 16.41 -26.46
N GLU A 288 5.92 17.13 -26.25
CA GLU A 288 5.90 18.38 -25.49
C GLU A 288 6.36 18.18 -24.04
N SER A 289 5.86 17.10 -23.37
CA SER A 289 6.25 16.79 -21.99
C SER A 289 7.76 16.52 -21.87
N VAL A 290 8.34 15.76 -22.81
CA VAL A 290 9.78 15.47 -22.82
C VAL A 290 10.58 16.73 -23.14
N ALA A 291 10.16 17.53 -24.13
CA ALA A 291 10.81 18.78 -24.48
C ALA A 291 10.84 19.76 -23.29
N ARG A 292 9.68 19.93 -22.63
CA ARG A 292 9.57 20.77 -21.42
C ARG A 292 10.46 20.27 -20.32
N TYR A 293 10.44 18.94 -20.03
CA TYR A 293 11.29 18.34 -19.01
C TYR A 293 12.78 18.55 -19.31
N ASN A 294 13.21 18.42 -20.56
CA ASN A 294 14.61 18.62 -20.95
C ASN A 294 15.08 20.05 -20.72
N ILE A 295 14.22 21.05 -20.99
CA ILE A 295 14.51 22.47 -20.69
C ILE A 295 14.72 22.66 -19.18
N LEU A 296 13.84 22.11 -18.34
CA LEU A 296 13.95 22.19 -16.87
C LEU A 296 15.19 21.45 -16.36
N ALA A 297 15.46 20.27 -16.90
CA ALA A 297 16.63 19.49 -16.52
C ALA A 297 17.96 20.14 -16.91
N ALA A 298 18.03 20.83 -18.05
CA ALA A 298 19.19 21.60 -18.47
C ALA A 298 19.45 22.80 -17.55
N LYS A 299 18.39 23.45 -17.08
CA LYS A 299 18.46 24.56 -16.10
C LYS A 299 18.76 24.09 -14.68
N LYS A 300 18.60 22.77 -14.40
CA LYS A 300 18.66 22.22 -13.04
C LYS A 300 17.60 22.82 -12.09
N GLU A 301 16.48 23.25 -12.65
CA GLU A 301 15.35 23.86 -11.92
C GLU A 301 14.04 23.34 -12.49
N ASP A 302 13.16 22.83 -11.64
CA ASP A 302 11.86 22.27 -12.01
C ASP A 302 10.73 23.17 -11.49
N ASP A 303 10.34 24.14 -12.29
CA ASP A 303 9.26 25.07 -11.97
C ASP A 303 7.89 24.38 -11.93
N ASP A 304 7.74 23.22 -12.61
CA ASP A 304 6.45 22.56 -12.75
C ASP A 304 6.08 21.71 -11.52
N PHE A 305 7.06 20.94 -10.97
CA PHE A 305 6.80 20.00 -9.88
C PHE A 305 7.88 20.06 -8.78
N HIS A 306 8.80 20.99 -8.83
CA HIS A 306 9.84 21.22 -7.81
C HIS A 306 10.73 19.99 -7.54
N LYS A 307 11.04 19.23 -8.58
CA LYS A 307 11.97 18.10 -8.48
C LYS A 307 13.40 18.64 -8.25
N ALA A 308 14.08 18.10 -7.24
CA ALA A 308 15.40 18.59 -6.86
C ALA A 308 16.42 18.44 -7.99
N ALA A 309 17.34 19.41 -8.10
CA ALA A 309 18.34 19.51 -9.16
C ALA A 309 19.17 18.24 -9.36
N GLU A 310 19.45 17.51 -8.28
CA GLU A 310 20.21 16.25 -8.30
C GLU A 310 19.50 15.09 -9.02
N TYR A 311 18.18 15.20 -9.23
CA TYR A 311 17.37 14.21 -9.96
C TYR A 311 16.96 14.69 -11.36
N LEU A 312 17.34 15.92 -11.74
CA LEU A 312 17.06 16.45 -13.05
C LEU A 312 18.14 16.02 -14.06
N ARG A 313 17.73 15.12 -14.96
CA ARG A 313 18.59 14.59 -16.03
C ARG A 313 17.83 14.58 -17.36
N PRO A 314 18.35 15.24 -18.42
CA PRO A 314 17.64 15.33 -19.68
C PRO A 314 17.49 13.97 -20.38
N LEU A 315 16.42 13.83 -21.15
CA LEU A 315 16.09 12.70 -22.02
C LEU A 315 16.44 13.06 -23.48
N GLU A 316 17.75 13.13 -23.80
CA GLU A 316 18.20 13.66 -25.11
C GLU A 316 18.56 12.54 -26.12
N GLN A 317 19.11 11.44 -25.64
CA GLN A 317 19.63 10.38 -26.50
C GLN A 317 18.89 9.06 -26.32
N GLY A 318 18.38 8.54 -27.44
CA GLY A 318 17.77 7.22 -27.47
C GLY A 318 18.77 6.07 -27.38
N PRO A 319 18.31 4.84 -27.33
CA PRO A 319 16.88 4.48 -27.29
C PRO A 319 16.23 4.90 -25.98
N PHE A 320 14.91 5.17 -26.06
CA PHE A 320 14.06 5.54 -24.96
C PHE A 320 13.20 4.35 -24.53
N TYR A 321 12.77 4.38 -23.27
CA TYR A 321 11.97 3.34 -22.65
C TYR A 321 10.75 3.93 -21.96
N ALA A 322 9.63 3.23 -22.02
CA ALA A 322 8.40 3.54 -21.32
C ALA A 322 7.94 2.32 -20.52
N MET A 323 7.95 2.41 -19.22
CA MET A 323 7.57 1.36 -18.29
C MET A 323 6.22 1.70 -17.65
N ASP A 324 5.26 0.77 -17.74
CA ASP A 324 3.98 0.93 -17.05
C ASP A 324 4.16 0.76 -15.53
N VAL A 325 3.96 1.83 -14.79
CA VAL A 325 4.01 1.88 -13.33
C VAL A 325 2.63 2.14 -12.72
N SER A 326 1.55 1.90 -13.46
CA SER A 326 0.17 2.10 -13.01
C SER A 326 -0.15 1.36 -11.71
N VAL A 327 -1.13 1.85 -10.96
CA VAL A 327 -1.57 1.26 -9.69
C VAL A 327 -1.96 -0.21 -9.84
N GLY A 328 -2.62 -0.57 -10.94
CA GLY A 328 -3.07 -1.93 -11.23
C GLY A 328 -2.02 -2.86 -11.85
N ASN A 329 -0.77 -2.41 -12.00
CA ASN A 329 0.27 -3.23 -12.60
C ASN A 329 0.62 -4.44 -11.72
N LYS A 330 0.66 -5.64 -12.33
CA LYS A 330 0.89 -6.90 -11.60
C LYS A 330 2.36 -7.28 -11.47
N LEU A 331 3.21 -6.78 -12.35
CA LEU A 331 4.66 -7.05 -12.33
C LEU A 331 5.38 -6.05 -11.43
N PHE A 332 4.91 -4.80 -11.42
CA PHE A 332 5.42 -3.76 -10.54
C PHE A 332 4.34 -3.37 -9.54
N ILE A 333 4.19 -4.21 -8.54
CA ILE A 333 3.11 -4.16 -7.55
C ILE A 333 3.02 -2.79 -6.88
N CYS A 334 1.80 -2.24 -6.77
CA CYS A 334 1.50 -1.02 -6.03
C CYS A 334 0.73 -1.36 -4.74
N PRO A 335 1.40 -1.47 -3.59
CA PRO A 335 0.76 -1.73 -2.31
C PRO A 335 -0.28 -0.66 -1.99
N THR A 336 -1.45 -1.08 -1.54
CA THR A 336 -2.59 -0.18 -1.32
C THR A 336 -3.30 -0.53 -0.02
N ILE A 337 -3.69 0.50 0.74
CA ILE A 337 -4.51 0.40 1.96
C ILE A 337 -5.73 1.31 1.85
N THR A 338 -6.77 1.03 2.64
CA THR A 338 -7.91 1.92 2.86
C THR A 338 -7.68 2.77 4.10
N LEU A 339 -8.16 4.01 4.08
CA LEU A 339 -8.00 4.98 5.17
C LEU A 339 -9.30 5.30 5.90
N GLY A 340 -10.47 4.97 5.29
CA GLY A 340 -11.77 5.17 5.90
C GLY A 340 -12.06 4.16 7.00
N GLY A 341 -12.98 4.51 7.88
CA GLY A 341 -13.40 3.70 9.01
C GLY A 341 -14.42 4.40 9.90
N LEU A 342 -14.55 3.93 11.11
CA LEU A 342 -15.42 4.55 12.12
C LEU A 342 -14.92 5.97 12.46
N VAL A 343 -15.85 6.90 12.59
CA VAL A 343 -15.55 8.25 13.07
C VAL A 343 -15.41 8.19 14.59
N VAL A 344 -14.33 8.77 15.09
CA VAL A 344 -14.04 8.80 16.52
C VAL A 344 -13.93 10.24 17.01
N ASP A 345 -14.18 10.42 18.28
CA ASP A 345 -13.83 11.65 18.95
C ASP A 345 -12.31 11.70 19.16
N GLU A 346 -11.67 12.80 18.76
CA GLU A 346 -10.20 12.91 18.72
C GLU A 346 -9.56 12.92 20.11
N LEU A 347 -10.28 13.35 21.13
CA LEU A 347 -9.76 13.43 22.49
C LEU A 347 -9.91 12.12 23.26
N THR A 348 -11.05 11.45 23.08
CA THR A 348 -11.42 10.26 23.86
C THR A 348 -11.20 8.95 23.11
N GLY A 349 -11.15 8.99 21.78
CA GLY A 349 -11.12 7.80 20.91
C GLY A 349 -12.44 7.04 20.86
N LEU A 350 -13.52 7.57 21.46
CA LEU A 350 -14.84 6.94 21.43
C LEU A 350 -15.48 7.08 20.04
N VAL A 351 -16.20 6.03 19.63
CA VAL A 351 -16.90 6.00 18.33
C VAL A 351 -18.09 6.95 18.38
N LYS A 352 -18.19 7.86 17.41
CA LYS A 352 -19.31 8.79 17.25
C LYS A 352 -20.54 8.11 16.65
N ARG A 353 -21.72 8.53 17.10
CA ARG A 353 -23.04 8.15 16.57
C ARG A 353 -23.58 9.24 15.65
N GLU A 354 -24.72 8.97 14.98
CA GLU A 354 -25.35 9.92 14.05
C GLU A 354 -25.78 11.23 14.75
N ASP A 355 -26.21 11.15 16.00
CA ASP A 355 -26.61 12.32 16.82
C ASP A 355 -25.40 13.11 17.40
N GLY A 356 -24.18 12.69 17.06
CA GLY A 356 -22.95 13.28 17.56
C GLY A 356 -22.54 12.83 18.96
N SER A 357 -23.33 11.98 19.63
CA SER A 357 -22.93 11.33 20.89
C SER A 357 -21.84 10.26 20.65
N THR A 358 -21.24 9.76 21.72
CA THR A 358 -20.19 8.72 21.67
C THR A 358 -20.59 7.47 22.49
#